data_3851f4ef84eb2c84495b0716cba676a8
#
_entry.id   3851f4ef84eb2c84495b0716cba676a8
#
_cell.length_a   1.000
_cell.length_b   1.000
_cell.length_c   1.000
_cell.angle_alpha   90.00
_cell.angle_beta   90.00
_cell.angle_gamma   90.00
#
_symmetry.space_group_name_H-M   'P 1'
#
loop_
_entity.id
_entity.type
_entity.pdbx_description
1 polymer ?
#
loop_
_entity_poly.entity_id
_entity_poly.type
_entity_poly.pdbx_seq_one_letter_code
_entity_poly.pdbx_strand_id
1 'polypeptide(L)'
;MRVTLVTAMLASGCIRAAAFECTSDPQCTRAGVQGTCESVGFCSFPDTTCTSGHRFGDVSGKYTQQCVGDAGSGSDASIDSGTVIPDGLGCPVGYATLTGIPNRVYRRIGTADSWQNQVTACQADGANVYLAVPDDATELQAILTLASTDVWIGVDDLATENSFVTVLGGAATFLPWAALQPDDSGGGSDCVMALSASATYDDKRCSTAAIAVCECEP
;
A
#
# COMPACT_ATOMS: atom_id res chain seq x y z
N MET A 1 29.27 -44.29 -35.08
CA MET A 1 29.63 -43.00 -34.44
C MET A 1 28.40 -42.08 -34.52
N ARG A 2 27.65 -41.95 -33.45
CA ARG A 2 26.47 -41.04 -33.37
C ARG A 2 26.93 -39.77 -32.67
N VAL A 3 26.87 -38.65 -33.34
CA VAL A 3 27.15 -37.33 -32.79
C VAL A 3 25.85 -36.77 -32.20
N THR A 4 25.83 -36.61 -30.88
CA THR A 4 24.70 -36.00 -30.17
C THR A 4 24.94 -34.49 -30.10
N LEU A 5 24.11 -33.70 -30.83
CA LEU A 5 24.11 -32.26 -30.71
C LEU A 5 23.44 -31.89 -29.40
N VAL A 6 24.17 -31.22 -28.50
CA VAL A 6 23.64 -30.61 -27.29
C VAL A 6 23.28 -29.17 -27.66
N THR A 7 21.99 -28.88 -27.75
CA THR A 7 21.46 -27.52 -27.94
C THR A 7 21.48 -26.79 -26.61
N ALA A 8 22.37 -25.83 -26.43
CA ALA A 8 22.39 -24.92 -25.30
C ALA A 8 21.27 -23.90 -25.46
N MET A 9 20.24 -23.95 -24.60
CA MET A 9 19.25 -22.89 -24.45
C MET A 9 19.88 -21.71 -23.70
N LEU A 10 20.09 -20.61 -24.41
CA LEU A 10 20.43 -19.31 -23.83
C LEU A 10 19.17 -18.74 -23.19
N ALA A 11 19.07 -18.79 -21.87
CA ALA A 11 18.06 -18.06 -21.11
C ALA A 11 18.44 -16.56 -21.17
N SER A 12 17.73 -15.79 -21.99
CA SER A 12 17.79 -14.33 -21.98
C SER A 12 17.08 -13.81 -20.72
N GLY A 13 17.80 -13.78 -19.60
CA GLY A 13 17.37 -13.06 -18.41
C GLY A 13 17.46 -11.56 -18.68
N CYS A 14 16.35 -10.83 -18.60
CA CYS A 14 16.39 -9.37 -18.53
C CYS A 14 17.13 -8.96 -17.26
N ILE A 15 18.40 -8.60 -17.39
CA ILE A 15 19.17 -8.00 -16.30
C ILE A 15 18.62 -6.59 -16.12
N ARG A 16 17.81 -6.34 -15.09
CA ARG A 16 17.48 -4.98 -14.67
C ARG A 16 18.78 -4.33 -14.20
N ALA A 17 19.15 -3.19 -14.80
CA ALA A 17 20.26 -2.40 -14.32
C ALA A 17 19.99 -2.05 -12.83
N ALA A 18 21.01 -2.27 -11.99
CA ALA A 18 20.93 -1.86 -10.60
C ALA A 18 20.76 -0.34 -10.52
N ALA A 19 19.97 0.13 -9.56
CA ALA A 19 19.82 1.55 -9.31
C ALA A 19 21.19 2.13 -8.90
N PHE A 20 21.51 3.32 -9.40
CA PHE A 20 22.75 4.05 -9.06
C PHE A 20 22.41 5.15 -8.08
N GLU A 21 22.87 5.01 -6.84
CA GLU A 21 22.74 6.01 -5.79
C GLU A 21 23.93 6.97 -5.81
N CYS A 22 23.66 8.26 -5.63
CA CYS A 22 24.68 9.32 -5.55
C CYS A 22 24.72 9.94 -4.15
N THR A 23 25.86 10.53 -3.82
CA THR A 23 26.08 11.32 -2.60
C THR A 23 26.54 12.75 -2.90
N SER A 24 26.82 13.06 -4.18
CA SER A 24 27.26 14.40 -4.63
C SER A 24 27.07 14.56 -6.13
N ASP A 25 26.87 15.80 -6.61
CA ASP A 25 26.66 16.15 -8.01
C ASP A 25 27.74 15.63 -8.98
N PRO A 26 29.05 15.62 -8.65
CA PRO A 26 30.06 15.11 -9.57
C PRO A 26 29.86 13.65 -10.02
N GLN A 27 29.11 12.86 -9.25
CA GLN A 27 28.77 11.48 -9.60
C GLN A 27 27.67 11.39 -10.66
N CYS A 28 26.92 12.48 -10.86
CA CYS A 28 25.78 12.55 -11.77
C CYS A 28 26.19 13.07 -13.14
N THR A 29 26.89 12.24 -13.92
CA THR A 29 27.29 12.60 -15.31
C THR A 29 26.75 11.56 -16.28
N ARG A 30 26.04 12.02 -17.34
CA ARG A 30 25.47 11.16 -18.37
C ARG A 30 25.75 11.76 -19.76
N ALA A 31 26.43 11.01 -20.63
CA ALA A 31 26.78 11.44 -22.00
C ALA A 31 27.40 12.86 -22.07
N GLY A 32 28.21 13.23 -21.07
CA GLY A 32 28.83 14.54 -20.98
C GLY A 32 27.95 15.66 -20.42
N VAL A 33 26.71 15.36 -20.03
CA VAL A 33 25.82 16.29 -19.32
C VAL A 33 25.97 16.10 -17.81
N GLN A 34 26.24 17.20 -17.12
CA GLN A 34 26.29 17.22 -15.67
C GLN A 34 24.87 17.28 -15.12
N GLY A 35 24.53 16.33 -14.25
CA GLY A 35 23.30 16.30 -13.48
C GLY A 35 23.50 16.76 -12.05
N THR A 36 22.43 16.66 -11.27
CA THR A 36 22.36 16.97 -9.83
C THR A 36 22.08 15.71 -9.03
N CYS A 37 22.74 15.55 -7.91
CA CYS A 37 22.41 14.51 -6.93
C CYS A 37 21.30 15.02 -6.02
N GLU A 38 20.10 14.55 -6.27
CA GLU A 38 18.93 14.98 -5.51
C GLU A 38 18.96 14.45 -4.06
N SER A 39 18.22 15.09 -3.18
CA SER A 39 18.16 14.72 -1.74
C SER A 39 17.70 13.28 -1.50
N VAL A 40 17.02 12.68 -2.46
CA VAL A 40 16.59 11.26 -2.44
C VAL A 40 17.70 10.28 -2.85
N GLY A 41 18.93 10.77 -3.08
CA GLY A 41 20.11 9.95 -3.38
C GLY A 41 20.21 9.46 -4.84
N PHE A 42 19.46 10.05 -5.78
CA PHE A 42 19.51 9.69 -7.20
C PHE A 42 19.81 10.89 -8.10
N CYS A 43 20.42 10.60 -9.24
CA CYS A 43 20.80 11.63 -10.20
C CYS A 43 19.60 12.10 -11.03
N SER A 44 19.46 13.42 -11.16
CA SER A 44 18.58 14.09 -12.12
C SER A 44 19.40 14.81 -13.19
N PHE A 45 18.80 15.05 -14.35
CA PHE A 45 19.41 15.72 -15.49
C PHE A 45 18.48 16.80 -16.04
N PRO A 46 19.01 17.86 -16.66
CA PRO A 46 18.20 18.92 -17.26
C PRO A 46 17.17 18.37 -18.25
N ASP A 47 15.90 18.73 -18.05
CA ASP A 47 14.77 18.40 -18.91
C ASP A 47 13.74 19.53 -18.91
N THR A 48 13.60 20.22 -20.02
CA THR A 48 12.71 21.36 -20.18
C THR A 48 11.23 20.98 -20.21
N THR A 49 10.91 19.69 -20.29
CA THR A 49 9.53 19.21 -20.22
C THR A 49 9.04 19.04 -18.78
N CYS A 50 9.96 19.07 -17.82
CA CYS A 50 9.64 19.06 -16.40
C CYS A 50 9.49 20.49 -15.84
N THR A 51 8.50 20.73 -14.99
CA THR A 51 8.28 22.04 -14.34
C THR A 51 9.47 22.47 -13.50
N SER A 52 10.16 21.53 -12.86
CA SER A 52 11.41 21.76 -12.11
C SER A 52 12.63 21.97 -13.02
N GLY A 53 12.52 21.72 -14.30
CA GLY A 53 13.63 21.73 -15.24
C GLY A 53 14.54 20.50 -15.16
N HIS A 54 14.23 19.50 -14.35
CA HIS A 54 15.04 18.30 -14.16
C HIS A 54 14.21 17.01 -14.13
N ARG A 55 14.78 15.92 -14.68
CA ARG A 55 14.22 14.58 -14.69
C ARG A 55 15.22 13.57 -14.14
N PHE A 56 14.76 12.61 -13.35
CA PHE A 56 15.58 11.49 -12.88
C PHE A 56 16.07 10.61 -14.04
N GLY A 57 17.30 10.13 -13.95
CA GLY A 57 17.93 9.27 -14.95
C GLY A 57 17.36 7.86 -14.98
N ASP A 58 17.85 7.03 -15.96
CA ASP A 58 17.33 5.67 -16.22
C ASP A 58 17.66 4.66 -15.12
N VAL A 59 18.58 4.97 -14.21
CA VAL A 59 19.05 4.10 -13.12
C VAL A 59 18.70 4.67 -11.73
N SER A 60 17.64 5.47 -11.65
CA SER A 60 17.21 6.16 -10.43
C SER A 60 16.15 5.35 -9.63
N GLY A 61 16.19 4.04 -9.75
CA GLY A 61 15.28 3.16 -9.02
C GLY A 61 13.80 3.47 -9.28
N LYS A 62 13.04 3.69 -8.25
CA LYS A 62 11.61 4.05 -8.35
C LYS A 62 11.35 5.42 -8.97
N TYR A 63 12.35 6.30 -9.03
CA TYR A 63 12.23 7.64 -9.64
C TYR A 63 12.57 7.68 -11.12
N THR A 64 12.98 6.56 -11.72
CA THR A 64 13.40 6.50 -13.12
C THR A 64 12.41 7.20 -14.04
N GLN A 65 12.91 8.16 -14.84
CA GLN A 65 12.18 8.97 -15.82
C GLN A 65 11.10 9.92 -15.24
N GLN A 66 11.01 10.10 -13.93
CA GLN A 66 10.09 11.07 -13.30
C GLN A 66 10.73 12.47 -13.28
N CYS A 67 9.92 13.52 -13.33
CA CYS A 67 10.38 14.87 -13.08
C CYS A 67 10.75 15.06 -11.61
N VAL A 68 11.82 15.79 -11.34
CA VAL A 68 12.21 16.17 -9.97
C VAL A 68 11.14 17.13 -9.43
N GLY A 69 10.66 16.84 -8.22
CA GLY A 69 9.59 17.65 -7.60
C GLY A 69 8.18 17.31 -8.05
N ASP A 70 8.03 16.54 -9.13
CA ASP A 70 6.74 15.93 -9.48
C ASP A 70 6.66 14.57 -8.78
N ALA A 71 6.14 14.53 -7.58
CA ALA A 71 5.72 13.28 -6.97
C ALA A 71 4.67 12.63 -7.88
N GLY A 72 5.13 11.73 -8.75
CA GLY A 72 4.31 10.78 -9.50
C GLY A 72 3.19 11.36 -10.36
N SER A 73 3.52 11.98 -11.51
CA SER A 73 2.56 12.22 -12.58
C SER A 73 2.62 11.09 -13.62
N GLY A 74 1.93 9.98 -13.35
CA GLY A 74 1.39 9.13 -14.40
C GLY A 74 0.08 9.76 -14.86
N SER A 75 -0.01 10.07 -16.18
CA SER A 75 -1.17 10.72 -16.80
C SER A 75 -2.44 9.92 -16.55
N ASP A 76 -3.41 10.49 -15.84
CA ASP A 76 -4.76 10.70 -16.36
C ASP A 76 -5.58 11.53 -15.37
N ALA A 77 -6.39 12.42 -15.97
CA ALA A 77 -7.06 13.55 -15.38
C ALA A 77 -8.10 13.20 -14.31
N SER A 78 -8.11 14.00 -13.29
CA SER A 78 -9.22 14.79 -12.71
C SER A 78 -8.93 15.14 -11.27
N ILE A 79 -8.78 16.40 -11.04
CA ILE A 79 -8.55 17.10 -9.79
C ILE A 79 -9.78 16.98 -8.92
N ASP A 80 -9.60 16.56 -7.66
CA ASP A 80 -10.37 17.13 -6.56
C ASP A 80 -9.40 17.45 -5.41
N SER A 81 -9.59 18.64 -4.83
CA SER A 81 -8.71 19.26 -3.85
C SER A 81 -8.66 18.47 -2.54
N GLY A 82 -7.69 17.57 -2.41
CA GLY A 82 -7.32 16.92 -1.16
C GLY A 82 -5.85 17.20 -0.86
N THR A 83 -5.57 17.66 0.32
CA THR A 83 -4.28 18.03 0.87
C THR A 83 -3.22 16.98 0.50
N VAL A 84 -2.25 17.38 -0.33
CA VAL A 84 -1.10 16.54 -0.69
C VAL A 84 -0.27 16.35 0.57
N ILE A 85 -0.22 15.12 1.08
CA ILE A 85 0.73 14.76 2.13
C ILE A 85 2.11 14.72 1.45
N PRO A 86 3.15 15.38 2.03
CA PRO A 86 4.50 15.20 1.54
C PRO A 86 4.87 13.74 1.73
N ASP A 87 5.01 12.99 0.66
CA ASP A 87 5.39 11.59 0.70
C ASP A 87 6.86 11.43 1.07
N GLY A 88 7.11 11.47 2.37
CA GLY A 88 8.31 10.89 2.96
C GLY A 88 8.05 9.46 3.45
N LEU A 89 6.82 8.96 3.31
CA LEU A 89 6.35 7.81 4.06
C LEU A 89 6.27 6.50 3.23
N GLY A 90 6.54 6.52 1.93
CA GLY A 90 6.51 5.31 1.11
C GLY A 90 5.10 4.76 0.82
N CYS A 91 4.04 5.50 1.16
CA CYS A 91 2.66 5.14 0.90
C CYS A 91 2.17 5.62 -0.47
N PRO A 92 1.24 4.88 -1.12
CA PRO A 92 0.74 5.22 -2.45
C PRO A 92 -0.07 6.53 -2.47
N VAL A 93 -0.12 7.17 -3.63
CA VAL A 93 -1.02 8.32 -3.88
C VAL A 93 -2.48 7.91 -3.67
N GLY A 94 -3.28 8.81 -3.08
CA GLY A 94 -4.71 8.54 -2.81
C GLY A 94 -4.99 8.05 -1.38
N TYR A 95 -3.95 7.88 -0.57
CA TYR A 95 -4.09 7.69 0.87
C TYR A 95 -4.07 9.03 1.59
N ALA A 96 -4.86 9.17 2.64
CA ALA A 96 -4.98 10.39 3.43
C ALA A 96 -4.88 10.11 4.94
N THR A 97 -4.36 11.07 5.70
CA THR A 97 -4.37 11.00 7.17
C THR A 97 -5.80 11.07 7.71
N LEU A 98 -6.06 10.36 8.79
CA LEU A 98 -7.28 10.53 9.57
C LEU A 98 -7.02 11.43 10.78
N THR A 99 -8.03 12.20 11.16
CA THR A 99 -7.92 13.14 12.29
C THR A 99 -7.62 12.38 13.57
N GLY A 100 -6.53 12.76 14.25
CA GLY A 100 -6.11 12.14 15.49
C GLY A 100 -5.23 10.89 15.35
N ILE A 101 -4.96 10.44 14.12
CA ILE A 101 -4.12 9.27 13.85
C ILE A 101 -2.83 9.73 13.14
N PRO A 102 -1.73 9.93 13.86
CA PRO A 102 -0.45 10.32 13.27
C PRO A 102 0.25 9.12 12.61
N ASN A 103 1.13 9.41 11.65
CA ASN A 103 2.05 8.46 11.02
C ASN A 103 1.40 7.30 10.23
N ARG A 104 0.12 7.38 9.94
CA ARG A 104 -0.63 6.42 9.13
C ARG A 104 -1.52 7.14 8.14
N VAL A 105 -1.74 6.51 7.00
CA VAL A 105 -2.64 7.02 5.97
C VAL A 105 -3.58 5.93 5.49
N TYR A 106 -4.78 6.31 5.06
CA TYR A 106 -5.87 5.38 4.79
C TYR A 106 -6.53 5.66 3.45
N ARG A 107 -7.04 4.61 2.81
CA ARG A 107 -7.83 4.70 1.59
C ARG A 107 -9.04 3.78 1.67
N ARG A 108 -10.22 4.32 1.35
CA ARG A 108 -11.45 3.54 1.29
C ARG A 108 -11.57 2.79 -0.04
N ILE A 109 -11.89 1.49 0.00
CA ILE A 109 -12.36 0.71 -1.14
C ILE A 109 -13.88 0.69 -1.11
N GLY A 110 -14.51 1.38 -2.08
CA GLY A 110 -15.97 1.55 -2.12
C GLY A 110 -16.73 0.35 -2.72
N THR A 111 -16.04 -0.59 -3.39
CA THR A 111 -16.64 -1.80 -3.93
C THR A 111 -16.68 -2.87 -2.86
N ALA A 112 -17.86 -3.40 -2.57
CA ALA A 112 -18.02 -4.50 -1.63
C ALA A 112 -17.56 -5.82 -2.23
N ASP A 113 -16.74 -6.58 -1.48
CA ASP A 113 -16.25 -7.90 -1.89
C ASP A 113 -15.99 -8.76 -0.62
N SER A 114 -15.60 -10.02 -0.82
CA SER A 114 -15.18 -10.94 0.23
C SER A 114 -13.96 -10.40 0.98
N TRP A 115 -13.78 -10.80 2.23
CA TRP A 115 -12.65 -10.38 3.06
C TRP A 115 -11.30 -10.64 2.36
N GLN A 116 -11.08 -11.84 1.82
CA GLN A 116 -9.83 -12.21 1.14
C GLN A 116 -9.55 -11.33 -0.09
N ASN A 117 -10.60 -10.98 -0.86
CA ASN A 117 -10.43 -10.10 -2.01
C ASN A 117 -10.08 -8.67 -1.57
N GLN A 118 -10.64 -8.19 -0.46
CA GLN A 118 -10.28 -6.88 0.11
C GLN A 118 -8.85 -6.87 0.65
N VAL A 119 -8.39 -7.94 1.33
CA VAL A 119 -6.98 -8.09 1.72
C VAL A 119 -6.07 -7.99 0.50
N THR A 120 -6.38 -8.75 -0.55
CA THR A 120 -5.60 -8.75 -1.80
C THR A 120 -5.60 -7.38 -2.47
N ALA A 121 -6.74 -6.68 -2.48
CA ALA A 121 -6.87 -5.36 -3.08
C ALA A 121 -6.06 -4.30 -2.34
N CYS A 122 -5.97 -4.35 -1.01
CA CYS A 122 -5.10 -3.48 -0.23
C CYS A 122 -3.62 -3.79 -0.50
N GLN A 123 -3.22 -5.06 -0.46
CA GLN A 123 -1.83 -5.47 -0.71
C GLN A 123 -1.34 -5.13 -2.11
N ALA A 124 -2.23 -5.06 -3.09
CA ALA A 124 -1.90 -4.67 -4.47
C ALA A 124 -1.44 -3.21 -4.59
N ASP A 125 -1.78 -2.35 -3.63
CA ASP A 125 -1.38 -0.94 -3.63
C ASP A 125 0.11 -0.74 -3.25
N GLY A 126 0.70 -1.66 -2.47
CA GLY A 126 2.12 -1.54 -2.11
C GLY A 126 2.56 -2.45 -0.96
N ALA A 127 3.87 -2.54 -0.75
CA ALA A 127 4.46 -3.46 0.25
C ALA A 127 4.08 -3.13 1.71
N ASN A 128 3.78 -1.86 2.01
CA ASN A 128 3.42 -1.39 3.35
C ASN A 128 1.91 -1.12 3.47
N VAL A 129 1.12 -1.69 2.56
CA VAL A 129 -0.33 -1.50 2.52
C VAL A 129 -1.04 -2.79 2.86
N TYR A 130 -2.01 -2.69 3.74
CA TYR A 130 -2.79 -3.82 4.21
C TYR A 130 -4.23 -3.41 4.55
N LEU A 131 -5.10 -4.39 4.73
CA LEU A 131 -6.46 -4.17 5.21
C LEU A 131 -6.38 -3.63 6.65
N ALA A 132 -6.99 -2.49 6.93
CA ALA A 132 -6.80 -1.74 8.16
C ALA A 132 -6.97 -2.57 9.44
N VAL A 133 -6.05 -2.35 10.37
CA VAL A 133 -6.00 -3.04 11.68
C VAL A 133 -6.06 -2.01 12.79
N PRO A 134 -7.24 -1.63 13.28
CA PRO A 134 -7.34 -0.63 14.34
C PRO A 134 -6.62 -1.08 15.63
N ASP A 135 -5.77 -0.21 16.17
CA ASP A 135 -5.04 -0.45 17.42
C ASP A 135 -5.80 0.00 18.65
N ASP A 136 -6.73 0.96 18.48
CA ASP A 136 -7.53 1.52 19.55
C ASP A 136 -8.91 2.03 19.07
N ALA A 137 -9.71 2.50 20.00
CA ALA A 137 -11.06 3.01 19.73
C ALA A 137 -11.05 4.31 18.89
N THR A 138 -10.01 5.12 19.00
CA THR A 138 -9.88 6.39 18.24
C THR A 138 -9.69 6.09 16.77
N GLU A 139 -8.80 5.16 16.47
CA GLU A 139 -8.53 4.72 15.11
C GLU A 139 -9.72 3.98 14.50
N LEU A 140 -10.34 3.06 15.24
CA LEU A 140 -11.56 2.39 14.79
C LEU A 140 -12.65 3.40 14.41
N GLN A 141 -12.89 4.41 15.24
CA GLN A 141 -13.89 5.45 14.96
C GLN A 141 -13.54 6.29 13.73
N ALA A 142 -12.25 6.60 13.54
CA ALA A 142 -11.79 7.35 12.37
C ALA A 142 -11.96 6.53 11.07
N ILE A 143 -11.63 5.24 11.10
CA ILE A 143 -11.84 4.30 9.98
C ILE A 143 -13.34 4.17 9.64
N LEU A 144 -14.20 4.01 10.63
CA LEU A 144 -15.65 3.92 10.44
C LEU A 144 -16.24 5.23 9.90
N THR A 145 -15.69 6.39 10.30
CA THR A 145 -16.06 7.69 9.75
C THR A 145 -15.70 7.78 8.26
N LEU A 146 -14.50 7.34 7.86
CA LEU A 146 -14.10 7.27 6.46
C LEU A 146 -14.95 6.28 5.66
N ALA A 147 -15.24 5.12 6.23
CA ALA A 147 -16.04 4.07 5.58
C ALA A 147 -17.50 4.47 5.40
N SER A 148 -18.10 5.13 6.38
CA SER A 148 -19.53 5.53 6.47
C SER A 148 -20.52 4.36 6.50
N THR A 149 -20.06 3.13 6.72
CA THR A 149 -20.82 1.89 6.82
C THR A 149 -19.98 0.81 7.49
N ASP A 150 -20.55 -0.37 7.72
CA ASP A 150 -19.80 -1.52 8.18
C ASP A 150 -18.67 -1.87 7.19
N VAL A 151 -17.53 -2.32 7.70
CA VAL A 151 -16.31 -2.45 6.92
C VAL A 151 -15.47 -3.64 7.37
N TRP A 152 -14.88 -4.35 6.42
CA TRP A 152 -13.86 -5.35 6.71
C TRP A 152 -12.63 -4.72 7.34
N ILE A 153 -12.10 -5.37 8.37
CA ILE A 153 -10.80 -5.05 8.97
C ILE A 153 -9.85 -6.24 8.85
N GLY A 154 -8.55 -5.97 9.01
CA GLY A 154 -7.49 -6.95 8.82
C GLY A 154 -7.29 -7.90 10.01
N VAL A 155 -8.37 -8.53 10.48
CA VAL A 155 -8.34 -9.50 11.59
C VAL A 155 -9.15 -10.73 11.21
N ASP A 156 -8.62 -11.91 11.51
CA ASP A 156 -9.28 -13.20 11.29
C ASP A 156 -8.82 -14.26 12.31
N ASP A 157 -9.54 -15.38 12.38
CA ASP A 157 -9.15 -16.58 13.12
C ASP A 157 -9.22 -17.86 12.26
N LEU A 158 -9.07 -17.70 10.94
CA LEU A 158 -9.06 -18.76 9.93
C LEU A 158 -8.15 -19.94 10.25
N ALA A 159 -7.03 -19.69 10.90
CA ALA A 159 -6.05 -20.72 11.21
C ALA A 159 -6.41 -21.55 12.45
N THR A 160 -7.07 -20.93 13.41
CA THR A 160 -7.43 -21.54 14.69
C THR A 160 -8.58 -20.75 15.31
N GLU A 161 -9.72 -21.40 15.42
CA GLU A 161 -10.94 -20.87 16.01
C GLU A 161 -10.71 -20.18 17.37
N ASN A 162 -11.26 -18.97 17.53
CA ASN A 162 -11.09 -18.09 18.69
C ASN A 162 -9.63 -17.60 18.91
N SER A 163 -8.75 -17.75 17.95
CA SER A 163 -7.37 -17.24 17.99
C SER A 163 -7.17 -16.15 16.94
N PHE A 164 -7.70 -14.97 17.22
CA PHE A 164 -7.70 -13.85 16.29
C PHE A 164 -6.30 -13.30 16.05
N VAL A 165 -5.92 -13.23 14.78
CA VAL A 165 -4.65 -12.68 14.30
C VAL A 165 -4.90 -11.54 13.32
N THR A 166 -3.92 -10.67 13.17
CA THR A 166 -3.96 -9.60 12.18
C THR A 166 -3.38 -10.07 10.84
N VAL A 167 -3.75 -9.43 9.74
CA VAL A 167 -3.12 -9.64 8.42
C VAL A 167 -1.61 -9.38 8.40
N LEU A 168 -1.07 -8.77 9.47
CA LEU A 168 0.36 -8.57 9.70
C LEU A 168 1.03 -9.77 10.40
N GLY A 169 0.27 -10.80 10.77
CA GLY A 169 0.77 -12.03 11.38
C GLY A 169 0.94 -11.99 12.90
N GLY A 170 0.55 -10.91 13.57
CA GLY A 170 0.53 -10.79 15.04
C GLY A 170 -0.82 -11.14 15.63
N ALA A 171 -0.86 -11.47 16.95
CA ALA A 171 -2.13 -11.61 17.66
C ALA A 171 -2.88 -10.25 17.66
N ALA A 172 -4.18 -10.29 17.40
CA ALA A 172 -5.03 -9.11 17.52
C ALA A 172 -5.20 -8.73 19.00
N THR A 173 -4.81 -7.52 19.39
CA THR A 173 -4.82 -7.05 20.77
C THR A 173 -5.99 -6.13 21.11
N PHE A 174 -6.56 -5.47 20.09
CA PHE A 174 -7.73 -4.62 20.22
C PHE A 174 -8.94 -5.30 19.57
N LEU A 175 -9.82 -5.86 20.37
CA LEU A 175 -10.99 -6.65 19.96
C LEU A 175 -12.26 -6.18 20.68
N PRO A 176 -12.81 -4.99 20.34
CA PRO A 176 -14.02 -4.45 20.96
C PRO A 176 -15.29 -5.14 20.44
N TRP A 177 -15.50 -6.40 20.80
CA TRP A 177 -16.64 -7.19 20.35
C TRP A 177 -17.98 -6.57 20.70
N ALA A 178 -18.95 -6.72 19.81
CA ALA A 178 -20.35 -6.43 20.10
C ALA A 178 -20.88 -7.43 21.13
N ALA A 179 -22.02 -7.13 21.73
CA ALA A 179 -22.63 -8.03 22.71
C ALA A 179 -22.91 -9.40 22.09
N LEU A 180 -22.47 -10.47 22.73
CA LEU A 180 -22.56 -11.87 22.31
C LEU A 180 -21.64 -12.25 21.13
N GLN A 181 -20.67 -11.41 20.78
CA GLN A 181 -19.65 -11.71 19.79
C GLN A 181 -18.29 -12.01 20.48
N PRO A 182 -17.40 -12.79 19.84
CA PRO A 182 -17.61 -13.57 18.61
C PRO A 182 -18.54 -14.77 18.85
N ASP A 183 -19.40 -15.12 17.88
CA ASP A 183 -20.39 -16.20 18.05
C ASP A 183 -20.25 -17.34 17.02
N ASP A 184 -19.29 -17.26 16.09
CA ASP A 184 -19.07 -18.21 14.99
C ASP A 184 -20.38 -18.68 14.33
N SER A 185 -21.26 -17.75 14.02
CA SER A 185 -22.62 -18.02 13.58
C SER A 185 -22.70 -18.96 12.37
N GLY A 186 -23.13 -20.18 12.63
CA GLY A 186 -23.27 -21.23 11.64
C GLY A 186 -21.97 -21.94 11.24
N GLY A 187 -20.89 -21.79 12.01
CA GLY A 187 -19.57 -22.39 11.81
C GLY A 187 -18.84 -21.77 10.60
N GLY A 188 -17.72 -21.11 10.80
CA GLY A 188 -16.92 -20.48 9.76
C GLY A 188 -17.18 -18.98 9.59
N SER A 189 -17.45 -18.28 10.69
CA SER A 189 -17.46 -16.81 10.79
C SER A 189 -16.08 -16.34 11.23
N ASP A 190 -15.07 -16.55 10.40
CA ASP A 190 -13.66 -16.43 10.75
C ASP A 190 -13.08 -15.02 10.46
N CYS A 191 -13.84 -14.09 9.87
CA CYS A 191 -13.35 -12.78 9.46
C CYS A 191 -14.06 -11.65 10.20
N VAL A 192 -13.30 -10.62 10.63
CA VAL A 192 -13.82 -9.58 11.51
C VAL A 192 -14.31 -8.37 10.73
N MET A 193 -15.55 -7.96 11.01
CA MET A 193 -16.20 -6.77 10.49
C MET A 193 -16.37 -5.72 11.59
N ALA A 194 -15.98 -4.49 11.31
CA ALA A 194 -16.28 -3.36 12.17
C ALA A 194 -17.67 -2.80 11.86
N LEU A 195 -18.49 -2.68 12.90
CA LEU A 195 -19.88 -2.21 12.83
C LEU A 195 -19.92 -0.68 13.02
N SER A 196 -20.41 0.04 12.01
CA SER A 196 -20.46 1.50 12.01
C SER A 196 -21.41 2.11 13.04
N ALA A 197 -22.47 1.38 13.39
CA ALA A 197 -23.49 1.86 14.33
C ALA A 197 -23.03 1.86 15.80
N SER A 198 -22.07 1.02 16.17
CA SER A 198 -21.65 0.80 17.57
C SER A 198 -20.16 0.95 17.80
N ALA A 199 -19.35 1.05 16.74
CA ALA A 199 -17.89 1.00 16.79
C ALA A 199 -17.39 -0.24 17.56
N THR A 200 -17.96 -1.39 17.23
CA THR A 200 -17.64 -2.71 17.79
C THR A 200 -17.40 -3.71 16.67
N TYR A 201 -16.95 -4.91 17.02
CA TYR A 201 -16.65 -5.98 16.07
C TYR A 201 -17.71 -7.08 16.09
N ASP A 202 -17.85 -7.73 14.95
CA ASP A 202 -18.68 -8.91 14.71
C ASP A 202 -17.89 -9.87 13.82
N ASP A 203 -17.86 -11.17 14.16
CA ASP A 203 -17.27 -12.19 13.31
C ASP A 203 -18.25 -12.60 12.23
N LYS A 204 -17.79 -12.64 11.00
CA LYS A 204 -18.61 -12.90 9.82
C LYS A 204 -17.96 -13.93 8.91
N ARG A 205 -18.80 -14.59 8.12
CA ARG A 205 -18.30 -15.44 7.01
C ARG A 205 -17.45 -14.59 6.08
N CYS A 206 -16.23 -15.01 5.83
CA CYS A 206 -15.27 -14.29 4.97
C CYS A 206 -15.78 -14.07 3.54
N SER A 207 -16.79 -14.84 3.09
CA SER A 207 -17.45 -14.67 1.79
C SER A 207 -18.50 -13.55 1.76
N THR A 208 -18.83 -12.96 2.89
CA THR A 208 -19.75 -11.80 2.96
C THR A 208 -19.16 -10.63 2.19
N ALA A 209 -20.00 -9.97 1.39
CA ALA A 209 -19.54 -8.80 0.63
C ALA A 209 -19.65 -7.53 1.49
N ALA A 210 -18.52 -6.89 1.77
CA ALA A 210 -18.44 -5.59 2.43
C ALA A 210 -17.31 -4.75 1.84
N ILE A 211 -17.40 -3.44 2.03
CA ILE A 211 -16.32 -2.52 1.67
C ILE A 211 -15.13 -2.69 2.60
N ALA A 212 -14.02 -2.05 2.27
CA ALA A 212 -12.81 -2.06 3.09
C ALA A 212 -12.16 -0.68 3.21
N VAL A 213 -11.31 -0.54 4.20
CA VAL A 213 -10.34 0.55 4.31
C VAL A 213 -8.97 -0.07 4.32
N CYS A 214 -8.10 0.40 3.43
CA CYS A 214 -6.68 0.05 3.45
C CYS A 214 -5.93 1.06 4.32
N GLU A 215 -4.96 0.55 5.03
CA GLU A 215 -4.02 1.29 5.85
C GLU A 215 -2.63 1.18 5.26
N CYS A 216 -1.85 2.26 5.32
CA CYS A 216 -0.45 2.26 4.97
C CYS A 216 0.35 2.87 6.11
N GLU A 217 1.32 2.10 6.62
CA GLU A 217 2.35 2.56 7.54
C GLU A 217 3.67 2.74 6.79
N PRO A 218 4.34 3.90 6.94
CA PRO A 218 5.62 4.20 6.29
C PRO A 218 6.80 3.47 6.90
#